data_cafdd6dbeb4c69b24505d9b739df8191
#
_entry.id   cafdd6dbeb4c69b24505d9b739df8191
#
_cell.length_a   1.000
_cell.length_b   1.000
_cell.length_c   1.000
_cell.angle_alpha   90.00
_cell.angle_beta   90.00
_cell.angle_gamma   90.00
#
_symmetry.space_group_name_H-M   'P 1'
#
loop_
_entity.id
_entity.type
_entity.pdbx_description
1 polymer ?
#
loop_
_entity_poly.entity_id
_entity_poly.type
_entity_poly.pdbx_seq_one_letter_code
_entity_poly.pdbx_strand_id
1 'polypeptide(L)'
;NFLTITLGNGQYTGYTINPVMVYQDGTKTKFGRYQKNDSCFVKPGICGRKKLIAQVELILKDGTRKIVCTSNENWLWVNGPTVFQNWYGGEDYDACLAEELIGKIPSEENGWAKAKKMQSPKGVLMARECPPIRIEERFTAKSVKKLGEGHFMVDVGKNGAGFVELVLHGTTKENRGNWISMYPAEMI
;
A
#
# COMPACT_ATOMS: atom_id res chain seq x y z
N ASN A 1 -24.20 -3.38 -3.53
CA ASN A 1 -23.04 -3.83 -2.74
C ASN A 1 -21.83 -3.92 -3.66
N PHE A 2 -20.68 -3.47 -3.20
CA PHE A 2 -19.41 -3.53 -3.92
C PHE A 2 -18.43 -4.41 -3.16
N LEU A 3 -17.61 -5.17 -3.89
CA LEU A 3 -16.45 -5.86 -3.37
C LEU A 3 -15.22 -5.08 -3.84
N THR A 4 -14.43 -4.56 -2.91
CA THR A 4 -13.17 -3.88 -3.19
C THR A 4 -12.00 -4.72 -2.71
N ILE A 5 -10.99 -4.85 -3.56
CA ILE A 5 -9.76 -5.58 -3.24
C ILE A 5 -8.58 -4.66 -3.51
N THR A 6 -7.76 -4.42 -2.50
CA THR A 6 -6.53 -3.63 -2.62
C THR A 6 -5.34 -4.54 -2.90
N LEU A 7 -4.57 -4.21 -3.94
CA LEU A 7 -3.37 -4.94 -4.32
C LEU A 7 -2.13 -4.11 -4.02
N GLY A 8 -1.35 -4.55 -3.05
CA GLY A 8 0.00 -4.01 -2.78
C GLY A 8 1.00 -4.40 -3.88
N ASN A 9 2.18 -3.78 -3.87
CA ASN A 9 3.23 -4.07 -4.85
C ASN A 9 3.87 -5.44 -4.61
N GLY A 10 4.21 -5.77 -3.38
CA GLY A 10 4.98 -6.97 -3.06
C GLY A 10 6.29 -7.06 -3.86
N GLN A 11 6.87 -8.23 -3.89
CA GLN A 11 8.06 -8.50 -4.71
C GLN A 11 7.73 -8.72 -6.19
N TYR A 12 6.52 -9.13 -6.49
CA TYR A 12 6.14 -9.48 -7.86
C TYR A 12 6.12 -8.29 -8.83
N THR A 13 5.76 -7.11 -8.36
CA THR A 13 5.79 -5.90 -9.19
C THR A 13 7.19 -5.30 -9.35
N GLY A 14 8.17 -5.87 -8.67
CA GLY A 14 9.60 -5.67 -8.77
C GLY A 14 10.06 -4.26 -9.12
N TYR A 15 10.37 -3.48 -8.11
CA TYR A 15 11.16 -2.26 -8.29
C TYR A 15 12.53 -2.51 -7.71
N THR A 16 13.57 -2.22 -8.45
CA THR A 16 14.91 -2.21 -7.91
C THR A 16 15.14 -1.02 -7.03
N ILE A 17 16.01 -1.26 -6.08
CA ILE A 17 16.48 -0.30 -5.14
C ILE A 17 17.72 0.38 -5.71
N ASN A 18 17.61 1.62 -6.12
CA ASN A 18 18.71 2.57 -5.99
C ASN A 18 18.28 3.62 -4.99
N PRO A 19 18.56 3.41 -3.72
CA PRO A 19 18.16 4.38 -2.73
C PRO A 19 18.97 5.67 -2.88
N VAL A 20 18.38 6.83 -3.20
CA VAL A 20 18.94 8.19 -3.09
C VAL A 20 18.41 8.78 -1.80
N MET A 21 19.16 8.95 -0.75
CA MET A 21 18.74 9.77 0.38
C MET A 21 18.86 11.24 -0.01
N VAL A 22 17.78 11.98 0.16
CA VAL A 22 17.80 13.43 0.07
C VAL A 22 17.92 13.95 1.49
N TYR A 23 19.05 14.56 1.83
CA TYR A 23 19.21 15.23 3.10
C TYR A 23 18.39 16.53 3.13
N GLN A 24 18.11 17.05 4.33
CA GLN A 24 17.36 18.29 4.53
C GLN A 24 17.99 19.52 3.84
N ASP A 25 19.27 19.50 3.55
CA ASP A 25 20.00 20.54 2.81
C ASP A 25 19.84 20.43 1.28
N GLY A 26 19.06 19.47 0.80
CA GLY A 26 18.87 19.24 -0.63
C GLY A 26 20.01 18.47 -1.31
N THR A 27 21.06 18.06 -0.58
CA THR A 27 22.10 17.22 -1.14
C THR A 27 21.57 15.80 -1.36
N LYS A 28 21.89 15.23 -2.52
CA LYS A 28 21.47 13.88 -2.92
C LYS A 28 22.65 12.94 -2.78
N THR A 29 22.54 11.93 -1.96
CA THR A 29 23.49 10.81 -1.99
C THR A 29 22.93 9.69 -2.87
N LYS A 30 23.80 8.73 -3.22
CA LYS A 30 23.42 7.57 -4.04
C LYS A 30 22.47 6.59 -3.32
N PHE A 31 21.94 6.93 -2.15
CA PHE A 31 20.99 6.16 -1.38
C PHE A 31 19.67 6.91 -1.34
N GLY A 32 18.73 6.60 -2.18
CA GLY A 32 17.44 7.21 -2.10
C GLY A 32 16.49 6.75 -3.13
N ARG A 33 15.28 7.11 -2.97
CA ARG A 33 14.06 6.59 -3.56
C ARG A 33 14.23 5.90 -4.91
N TYR A 34 13.61 4.76 -5.02
CA TYR A 34 13.55 3.89 -6.18
C TYR A 34 13.17 4.58 -7.46
N GLN A 35 13.96 4.40 -8.51
CA GLN A 35 13.57 4.77 -9.84
C GLN A 35 12.87 3.59 -10.54
N LYS A 36 11.85 3.92 -11.32
CA LYS A 36 10.94 3.00 -12.01
C LYS A 36 11.63 2.08 -13.03
N ASN A 37 12.88 2.29 -13.37
CA ASN A 37 13.56 1.68 -14.51
C ASN A 37 14.78 0.84 -14.15
N ASP A 38 15.10 0.66 -12.89
CA ASP A 38 16.25 -0.14 -12.54
C ASP A 38 15.87 -1.63 -12.46
N SER A 39 16.77 -2.46 -12.94
CA SER A 39 16.56 -3.90 -13.07
C SER A 39 16.11 -4.54 -11.76
N CYS A 40 15.00 -5.24 -11.79
CA CYS A 40 14.52 -6.07 -10.70
C CYS A 40 15.60 -7.10 -10.31
N PHE A 41 15.84 -7.34 -9.02
CA PHE A 41 16.66 -8.46 -8.54
C PHE A 41 16.08 -9.81 -8.93
N VAL A 42 14.85 -9.83 -9.42
CA VAL A 42 14.17 -11.01 -9.90
C VAL A 42 14.41 -11.15 -11.39
N LYS A 43 14.74 -12.35 -11.84
CA LYS A 43 14.98 -12.67 -13.25
C LYS A 43 13.85 -12.14 -14.14
N PRO A 44 14.15 -11.59 -15.33
CA PRO A 44 13.13 -11.22 -16.32
C PRO A 44 12.12 -12.35 -16.50
N GLY A 45 10.82 -12.02 -16.47
CA GLY A 45 9.73 -12.99 -16.57
C GLY A 45 9.10 -13.43 -15.25
N ILE A 46 9.72 -13.13 -14.10
CA ILE A 46 9.12 -13.39 -12.77
C ILE A 46 8.32 -12.18 -12.29
N CYS A 47 8.76 -10.97 -12.63
CA CYS A 47 8.07 -9.73 -12.28
C CYS A 47 7.02 -9.34 -13.32
N GLY A 48 5.99 -8.64 -12.90
CA GLY A 48 4.96 -8.17 -13.82
C GLY A 48 3.97 -7.21 -13.17
N ARG A 49 2.95 -6.86 -13.95
CA ARG A 49 1.85 -6.04 -13.47
C ARG A 49 1.03 -6.82 -12.44
N LYS A 50 0.43 -6.10 -11.49
CA LYS A 50 -0.47 -6.68 -10.48
C LYS A 50 -1.56 -7.50 -11.16
N LYS A 51 -1.85 -8.67 -10.62
CA LYS A 51 -2.88 -9.59 -11.08
C LYS A 51 -3.68 -10.07 -9.90
N LEU A 52 -4.95 -10.33 -10.13
CA LEU A 52 -5.87 -10.83 -9.14
C LEU A 52 -6.54 -12.08 -9.67
N ILE A 53 -6.65 -13.10 -8.83
CA ILE A 53 -7.61 -14.19 -8.98
C ILE A 53 -8.40 -14.28 -7.67
N ALA A 54 -9.72 -14.25 -7.77
CA ALA A 54 -10.60 -14.32 -6.62
C ALA A 54 -11.93 -14.97 -6.98
N GLN A 55 -12.51 -15.64 -6.00
CA GLN A 55 -13.85 -16.19 -6.04
C GLN A 55 -14.54 -15.88 -4.73
N VAL A 56 -15.75 -15.37 -4.80
CA VAL A 56 -16.62 -15.12 -3.65
C VAL A 56 -17.88 -15.96 -3.82
N GLU A 57 -18.19 -16.74 -2.83
CA GLU A 57 -19.42 -17.49 -2.76
C GLU A 57 -20.40 -16.79 -1.80
N LEU A 58 -21.57 -16.45 -2.32
CA LEU A 58 -22.64 -15.84 -1.56
C LEU A 58 -23.73 -16.89 -1.33
N ILE A 59 -24.03 -17.18 -0.08
CA ILE A 59 -25.15 -18.03 0.31
C ILE A 59 -26.27 -17.11 0.80
N LEU A 60 -27.35 -17.04 0.04
CA LEU A 60 -28.49 -16.20 0.37
C LEU A 60 -29.36 -16.87 1.44
N LYS A 61 -30.28 -16.11 2.05
CA LYS A 61 -31.17 -16.62 3.11
C LYS A 61 -32.07 -17.74 2.67
N ASP A 62 -32.41 -17.83 1.39
CA ASP A 62 -33.20 -18.89 0.77
C ASP A 62 -32.37 -20.12 0.39
N GLY A 63 -31.08 -20.16 0.73
CA GLY A 63 -30.15 -21.23 0.38
C GLY A 63 -29.57 -21.11 -1.03
N THR A 64 -29.97 -20.13 -1.82
CA THR A 64 -29.42 -19.90 -3.16
C THR A 64 -27.93 -19.55 -3.09
N ARG A 65 -27.13 -20.23 -3.89
CA ARG A 65 -25.68 -19.94 -4.03
C ARG A 65 -25.43 -19.08 -5.26
N LYS A 66 -24.68 -18.00 -5.08
CA LYS A 66 -24.17 -17.14 -6.17
C LYS A 66 -22.66 -17.07 -6.10
N ILE A 67 -22.00 -17.26 -7.23
CA ILE A 67 -20.55 -17.18 -7.34
C ILE A 67 -20.18 -15.95 -8.13
N VAL A 68 -19.31 -15.11 -7.55
CA VAL A 68 -18.66 -13.97 -8.20
C VAL A 68 -17.18 -14.28 -8.31
N CYS A 69 -16.66 -14.28 -9.51
CA CYS A 69 -15.25 -14.59 -9.74
C CYS A 69 -14.59 -13.58 -10.69
N THR A 70 -13.27 -13.55 -10.69
CA THR A 70 -12.48 -12.64 -11.52
C THR A 70 -12.52 -12.94 -13.02
N SER A 71 -13.15 -14.03 -13.44
CA SER A 71 -13.43 -14.30 -14.85
C SER A 71 -14.57 -13.47 -15.42
N ASN A 72 -15.37 -12.81 -14.58
CA ASN A 72 -16.44 -11.93 -15.01
C ASN A 72 -15.89 -10.62 -15.57
N GLU A 73 -16.54 -10.04 -16.57
CA GLU A 73 -16.06 -8.84 -17.26
C GLU A 73 -16.33 -7.52 -16.52
N ASN A 74 -16.90 -7.59 -15.31
CA ASN A 74 -17.37 -6.43 -14.55
C ASN A 74 -16.34 -5.89 -13.54
N TRP A 75 -15.09 -6.30 -13.63
CA TRP A 75 -14.05 -5.82 -12.75
C TRP A 75 -13.45 -4.51 -13.27
N LEU A 76 -13.48 -3.51 -12.41
CA LEU A 76 -12.86 -2.21 -12.64
C LEU A 76 -11.65 -2.05 -11.72
N TRP A 77 -10.70 -1.23 -12.11
CA TRP A 77 -9.55 -0.90 -11.28
C TRP A 77 -9.22 0.59 -11.36
N VAL A 78 -8.63 1.10 -10.31
CA VAL A 78 -8.11 2.47 -10.23
C VAL A 78 -6.84 2.45 -9.36
N ASN A 79 -5.97 3.43 -9.55
CA ASN A 79 -4.84 3.61 -8.64
C ASN A 79 -5.35 4.08 -7.28
N GLY A 80 -4.90 3.43 -6.21
CA GLY A 80 -5.23 3.81 -4.85
C GLY A 80 -4.34 4.96 -4.32
N PRO A 81 -4.58 5.38 -3.08
CA PRO A 81 -3.87 6.48 -2.44
C PRO A 81 -2.41 6.18 -2.11
N THR A 82 -2.00 4.93 -2.04
CA THR A 82 -0.59 4.54 -1.92
C THR A 82 0.09 4.72 -3.26
N VAL A 83 0.73 5.88 -3.47
CA VAL A 83 1.35 6.26 -4.75
C VAL A 83 2.73 5.65 -4.95
N PHE A 84 3.38 5.29 -3.86
CA PHE A 84 4.63 4.54 -3.85
C PHE A 84 4.59 3.49 -2.74
N GLN A 85 5.12 2.31 -3.00
CA GLN A 85 5.30 1.26 -1.98
C GLN A 85 6.45 0.36 -2.39
N ASN A 86 7.36 0.13 -1.44
CA ASN A 86 8.47 -0.79 -1.62
C ASN A 86 8.92 -1.34 -0.26
N TRP A 87 9.46 -2.57 -0.24
CA TRP A 87 9.92 -3.24 0.98
C TRP A 87 10.99 -2.47 1.75
N TYR A 88 11.90 -1.82 1.03
CA TYR A 88 13.01 -1.08 1.63
C TYR A 88 12.84 0.43 1.53
N GLY A 89 12.00 0.90 0.61
CA GLY A 89 11.78 2.33 0.36
C GLY A 89 10.63 2.93 1.13
N GLY A 90 9.86 2.08 1.84
CA GLY A 90 8.70 2.54 2.58
C GLY A 90 7.47 2.75 1.69
N GLU A 91 6.63 3.66 2.11
CA GLU A 91 5.35 3.96 1.47
C GLU A 91 5.13 5.47 1.41
N ASP A 92 4.64 5.95 0.25
CA ASP A 92 4.10 7.29 0.11
C ASP A 92 2.58 7.18 -0.05
N TYR A 93 1.85 7.83 0.84
CA TYR A 93 0.40 7.83 0.87
C TYR A 93 -0.15 9.22 0.62
N ASP A 94 -1.05 9.35 -0.34
CA ASP A 94 -1.73 10.60 -0.66
C ASP A 94 -3.17 10.57 -0.11
N ALA A 95 -3.37 11.25 0.99
CA ALA A 95 -4.69 11.33 1.65
C ALA A 95 -5.72 12.08 0.78
N CYS A 96 -5.28 12.96 -0.12
CA CYS A 96 -6.18 13.65 -1.04
C CYS A 96 -6.79 12.69 -2.05
N LEU A 97 -5.99 11.75 -2.58
CA LEU A 97 -6.50 10.70 -3.46
C LEU A 97 -7.45 9.74 -2.71
N ALA A 98 -7.15 9.43 -1.44
CA ALA A 98 -8.06 8.62 -0.64
C ALA A 98 -9.43 9.28 -0.51
N GLU A 99 -9.46 10.57 -0.21
CA GLU A 99 -10.67 11.36 -0.09
C GLU A 99 -11.46 11.42 -1.41
N GLU A 100 -10.76 11.53 -2.55
CA GLU A 100 -11.37 11.52 -3.87
C GLU A 100 -12.04 10.19 -4.23
N LEU A 101 -11.57 9.08 -3.71
CA LEU A 101 -12.11 7.74 -3.97
C LEU A 101 -13.25 7.36 -3.03
N ILE A 102 -13.27 7.92 -1.82
CA ILE A 102 -14.31 7.63 -0.82
C ILE A 102 -15.69 8.06 -1.34
N GLY A 103 -16.64 7.14 -1.30
CA GLY A 103 -18.03 7.39 -1.67
C GLY A 103 -18.32 7.44 -3.17
N LYS A 104 -17.31 7.35 -4.03
CA LYS A 104 -17.54 7.27 -5.48
C LYS A 104 -17.94 5.86 -5.90
N ILE A 105 -18.98 5.76 -6.70
CA ILE A 105 -19.37 4.51 -7.35
C ILE A 105 -18.34 4.19 -8.44
N PRO A 106 -17.72 2.99 -8.44
CA PRO A 106 -16.80 2.60 -9.49
C PRO A 106 -17.47 2.62 -10.88
N SER A 107 -16.97 3.47 -11.77
CA SER A 107 -17.41 3.55 -13.16
C SER A 107 -16.31 4.15 -14.04
N GLU A 108 -16.36 3.90 -15.34
CA GLU A 108 -15.41 4.49 -16.30
C GLU A 108 -15.50 6.03 -16.30
N GLU A 109 -16.69 6.58 -16.11
CA GLU A 109 -16.91 8.03 -15.98
C GLU A 109 -16.21 8.65 -14.76
N ASN A 110 -16.04 7.86 -13.69
CA ASN A 110 -15.33 8.26 -12.47
C ASN A 110 -13.82 7.92 -12.52
N GLY A 111 -13.27 7.65 -13.71
CA GLY A 111 -11.84 7.40 -13.89
C GLY A 111 -11.40 5.98 -13.61
N TRP A 112 -12.31 5.04 -13.41
CA TRP A 112 -11.97 3.62 -13.30
C TRP A 112 -11.80 3.00 -14.68
N ALA A 113 -10.89 2.06 -14.82
CA ALA A 113 -10.65 1.35 -16.07
C ALA A 113 -11.05 -0.13 -15.95
N LYS A 114 -11.44 -0.72 -17.06
CA LYS A 114 -11.76 -2.15 -17.12
C LYS A 114 -10.52 -3.00 -16.85
N ALA A 115 -10.66 -4.00 -16.01
CA ALA A 115 -9.64 -5.01 -15.82
C ALA A 115 -9.54 -5.91 -17.06
N LYS A 116 -8.31 -6.27 -17.41
CA LYS A 116 -8.06 -7.17 -18.55
C LYS A 116 -7.95 -8.61 -18.08
N LYS A 117 -8.72 -9.48 -18.70
CA LYS A 117 -8.62 -10.93 -18.47
C LYS A 117 -7.24 -11.43 -18.92
N MET A 118 -6.62 -12.24 -18.10
CA MET A 118 -5.33 -12.85 -18.33
C MET A 118 -5.44 -14.37 -18.27
N GLN A 119 -4.46 -15.07 -18.83
CA GLN A 119 -4.36 -16.51 -18.64
C GLN A 119 -4.14 -16.84 -17.17
N SER A 120 -4.86 -17.82 -16.67
CA SER A 120 -4.71 -18.32 -15.30
C SER A 120 -3.31 -18.83 -15.02
N PRO A 121 -2.81 -18.73 -13.78
CA PRO A 121 -1.57 -19.39 -13.41
C PRO A 121 -1.75 -20.92 -13.51
N LYS A 122 -0.63 -21.62 -13.76
CA LYS A 122 -0.64 -23.10 -13.86
C LYS A 122 -0.74 -23.81 -12.48
N GLY A 123 -0.66 -23.02 -11.39
CA GLY A 123 -0.71 -23.56 -10.02
C GLY A 123 -2.12 -23.93 -9.59
N VAL A 124 -2.20 -24.70 -8.51
CA VAL A 124 -3.45 -25.04 -7.82
C VAL A 124 -3.69 -23.99 -6.74
N LEU A 125 -4.92 -23.51 -6.64
CA LEU A 125 -5.33 -22.63 -5.54
C LEU A 125 -5.51 -23.48 -4.27
N MET A 126 -4.78 -23.12 -3.24
CA MET A 126 -4.82 -23.80 -1.94
C MET A 126 -5.23 -22.82 -0.85
N ALA A 127 -5.84 -23.32 0.20
CA ALA A 127 -6.08 -22.54 1.40
C ALA A 127 -4.73 -22.11 2.02
N ARG A 128 -4.73 -20.94 2.65
CA ARG A 128 -3.55 -20.44 3.35
C ARG A 128 -3.28 -21.28 4.60
N GLU A 129 -2.10 -21.89 4.67
CA GLU A 129 -1.68 -22.71 5.81
C GLU A 129 -1.05 -21.87 6.94
N CYS A 130 -0.38 -20.76 6.57
CA CYS A 130 0.25 -19.88 7.56
C CYS A 130 -0.78 -19.01 8.27
N PRO A 131 -0.61 -18.76 9.58
CA PRO A 131 -1.43 -17.78 10.29
C PRO A 131 -1.37 -16.39 9.62
N PRO A 132 -2.46 -15.62 9.63
CA PRO A 132 -2.44 -14.26 9.11
C PRO A 132 -1.60 -13.35 10.01
N ILE A 133 -0.92 -12.36 9.41
CA ILE A 133 -0.33 -11.26 10.16
C ILE A 133 -1.48 -10.45 10.76
N ARG A 134 -1.43 -10.24 12.08
CA ARG A 134 -2.44 -9.50 12.84
C ARG A 134 -1.77 -8.45 13.70
N ILE A 135 -2.55 -7.46 14.09
CA ILE A 135 -2.14 -6.52 15.14
C ILE A 135 -2.34 -7.25 16.47
N GLU A 136 -1.24 -7.60 17.12
CA GLU A 136 -1.25 -8.28 18.42
C GLU A 136 -1.32 -7.26 19.57
N GLU A 137 -0.69 -6.09 19.41
CA GLU A 137 -0.61 -5.08 20.43
C GLU A 137 -0.63 -3.68 19.81
N ARG A 138 -1.24 -2.73 20.51
CA ARG A 138 -1.17 -1.29 20.22
C ARG A 138 -0.60 -0.59 21.45
N PHE A 139 0.38 0.24 21.25
CA PHE A 139 0.95 1.05 22.32
C PHE A 139 1.27 2.46 21.84
N THR A 140 1.23 3.39 22.76
CA THR A 140 1.56 4.80 22.50
C THR A 140 3.06 5.02 22.62
N ALA A 141 3.55 6.09 22.02
CA ALA A 141 4.93 6.53 22.20
C ALA A 141 5.27 6.72 23.68
N LYS A 142 6.43 6.22 24.10
CA LYS A 142 6.95 6.41 25.45
C LYS A 142 7.40 7.84 25.70
N SER A 143 8.03 8.45 24.72
CA SER A 143 8.43 9.84 24.75
C SER A 143 8.45 10.49 23.38
N VAL A 144 8.28 11.82 23.35
CA VAL A 144 8.40 12.65 22.15
C VAL A 144 9.33 13.81 22.50
N LYS A 145 10.43 13.94 21.76
CA LYS A 145 11.42 14.99 21.93
C LYS A 145 11.43 15.90 20.70
N LYS A 146 11.20 17.19 20.87
CA LYS A 146 11.38 18.17 19.80
C LYS A 146 12.86 18.39 19.54
N LEU A 147 13.30 18.16 18.31
CA LEU A 147 14.68 18.39 17.87
C LEU A 147 14.86 19.74 17.16
N GLY A 148 13.80 20.24 16.56
CA GLY A 148 13.76 21.50 15.82
C GLY A 148 12.32 21.83 15.43
N GLU A 149 12.12 22.87 14.66
CA GLU A 149 10.80 23.22 14.17
C GLU A 149 10.31 22.16 13.17
N GLY A 150 9.11 21.61 13.44
CA GLY A 150 8.56 20.53 12.63
C GLY A 150 9.32 19.20 12.71
N HIS A 151 10.33 19.08 13.59
CA HIS A 151 11.18 17.89 13.68
C HIS A 151 11.14 17.30 15.08
N PHE A 152 10.72 16.03 15.16
CA PHE A 152 10.49 15.31 16.41
C PHE A 152 11.16 13.94 16.36
N MET A 153 11.70 13.53 17.49
CA MET A 153 12.13 12.17 17.76
C MET A 153 11.09 11.51 18.66
N VAL A 154 10.62 10.35 18.23
CA VAL A 154 9.58 9.60 18.92
C VAL A 154 10.16 8.26 19.37
N ASP A 155 10.24 8.06 20.67
CA ASP A 155 10.66 6.79 21.26
C ASP A 155 9.41 5.94 21.57
N VAL A 156 9.31 4.79 20.95
CA VAL A 156 8.21 3.84 21.18
C VAL A 156 8.47 2.89 22.35
N GLY A 157 9.71 2.89 22.90
CA GLY A 157 10.06 2.21 24.13
C GLY A 157 10.33 0.72 24.01
N LYS A 158 10.13 0.12 22.82
CA LYS A 158 10.50 -1.26 22.55
C LYS A 158 10.78 -1.50 21.07
N ASN A 159 11.64 -2.45 20.79
CA ASN A 159 11.88 -2.91 19.43
C ASN A 159 10.88 -4.02 19.08
N GLY A 160 10.45 -4.06 17.82
CA GLY A 160 9.51 -5.07 17.34
C GLY A 160 9.14 -4.87 15.88
N ALA A 161 8.54 -5.88 15.30
CA ALA A 161 7.95 -5.77 13.96
C ALA A 161 6.57 -5.09 14.06
N GLY A 162 6.38 -4.03 13.28
CA GLY A 162 5.12 -3.29 13.35
C GLY A 162 5.04 -2.15 12.32
N PHE A 163 4.07 -1.30 12.49
CA PHE A 163 3.91 -0.07 11.72
C PHE A 163 3.40 1.06 12.62
N VAL A 164 3.65 2.28 12.19
CA VAL A 164 3.28 3.48 12.92
C VAL A 164 1.87 3.90 12.52
N GLU A 165 1.04 4.20 13.52
CA GLU A 165 -0.25 4.86 13.33
C GLU A 165 -0.12 6.32 13.82
N LEU A 166 -0.26 7.27 12.89
CA LEU A 166 -0.22 8.69 13.19
C LEU A 166 -1.63 9.27 13.07
N VAL A 167 -2.13 9.81 14.17
CA VAL A 167 -3.42 10.49 14.21
C VAL A 167 -3.18 11.99 14.13
N LEU A 168 -3.73 12.63 13.09
CA LEU A 168 -3.62 14.07 12.88
C LEU A 168 -4.89 14.76 13.36
N HIS A 169 -4.72 15.83 14.13
CA HIS A 169 -5.80 16.68 14.57
C HIS A 169 -5.65 18.09 13.98
N GLY A 170 -6.77 18.78 13.76
CA GLY A 170 -6.76 20.16 13.28
C GLY A 170 -6.29 20.33 11.84
N THR A 171 -6.48 19.32 11.01
CA THR A 171 -6.22 19.44 9.57
C THR A 171 -7.22 20.42 8.94
N THR A 172 -6.72 21.35 8.13
CA THR A 172 -7.50 22.38 7.44
C THR A 172 -7.22 22.34 5.93
N LYS A 173 -8.01 23.09 5.16
CA LYS A 173 -7.75 23.24 3.72
C LYS A 173 -6.40 23.91 3.43
N GLU A 174 -5.92 24.74 4.35
CA GLU A 174 -4.67 25.49 4.20
C GLU A 174 -3.43 24.58 4.30
N ASN A 175 -3.52 23.50 5.10
CA ASN A 175 -2.44 22.54 5.25
C ASN A 175 -2.60 21.29 4.36
N ARG A 176 -3.57 21.31 3.42
CA ARG A 176 -3.75 20.25 2.43
C ARG A 176 -2.53 20.17 1.50
N GLY A 177 -2.01 18.96 1.32
CA GLY A 177 -0.84 18.70 0.52
C GLY A 177 0.50 18.88 1.24
N ASN A 178 0.49 19.25 2.53
CA ASN A 178 1.70 19.23 3.34
C ASN A 178 2.17 17.78 3.57
N TRP A 179 3.48 17.60 3.57
CA TRP A 179 4.10 16.30 3.77
C TRP A 179 4.44 16.07 5.23
N ILE A 180 4.18 14.84 5.69
CA ILE A 180 4.70 14.33 6.96
C ILE A 180 5.56 13.13 6.61
N SER A 181 6.83 13.17 6.99
CA SER A 181 7.78 12.10 6.77
C SER A 181 8.06 11.37 8.08
N MET A 182 7.99 10.05 8.06
CA MET A 182 8.30 9.19 9.19
C MET A 182 9.43 8.25 8.81
N TYR A 183 10.45 8.14 9.66
CA TYR A 183 11.62 7.31 9.46
C TYR A 183 11.78 6.36 10.64
N PRO A 184 11.19 5.15 10.59
CA PRO A 184 11.40 4.14 11.61
C PRO A 184 12.87 3.73 11.66
N ALA A 185 13.43 3.62 12.87
CA ALA A 185 14.79 3.19 13.11
C ALA A 185 14.85 2.32 14.36
N GLU A 186 15.81 1.38 14.40
CA GLU A 186 16.03 0.52 15.58
C GLU A 186 17.02 1.15 16.56
N MET A 187 17.92 1.99 16.06
CA MET A 187 18.90 2.73 16.86
C MET A 187 18.90 4.20 16.44
N ILE A 188 19.08 5.06 17.42
CA ILE A 188 19.10 6.52 17.28
C ILE A 188 20.44 7.03 17.80
#